data_1ebaefb576ba67fb20d999dc9eadcfb4
#
_entry.id   1ebaefb576ba67fb20d999dc9eadcfb4
#
_cell.length_a   1.000
_cell.length_b   1.000
_cell.length_c   1.000
_cell.angle_alpha   90.00
_cell.angle_beta   90.00
_cell.angle_gamma   90.00
#
_symmetry.space_group_name_H-M   'P 1'
#
loop_
_entity.id
_entity.type
_entity.pdbx_description
1 polymer ?
#
loop_
_entity_poly.entity_id
_entity_poly.type
_entity_poly.pdbx_seq_one_letter_code
_entity_poly.pdbx_strand_id
1 'polypeptide(L)'
;MPGAKLDEIDRMILAELQADGRMTNVELAKRVGISAPPCLRRVRTLEDQGYIRGYHADIDPRELGFEVQVFAMVGLVSQAEADLSAFEGRCKGWSLVRECHMLNGEVDFILKCVAPDLRSFQRFLTEELTSAPNVASVKTSLVIRGAKDEPGVPFDVLEARLAKEA
;
A
#
# COMPACT_ATOMS: atom_id res chain seq x y z
N MET A 1 -3.17 19.38 5.30
CA MET A 1 -2.63 19.99 6.53
C MET A 1 -1.15 19.68 6.59
N PRO A 2 -0.22 20.62 6.72
CA PRO A 2 1.16 20.28 7.03
C PRO A 2 1.12 19.66 8.44
N GLY A 3 1.47 18.37 8.54
CA GLY A 3 1.59 17.67 9.81
C GLY A 3 2.61 18.39 10.71
N ALA A 4 2.46 18.27 12.03
CA ALA A 4 3.45 18.73 12.97
C ALA A 4 4.83 18.21 12.53
N LYS A 5 5.83 19.10 12.52
CA LYS A 5 7.16 18.75 12.05
C LYS A 5 7.69 17.59 12.93
N LEU A 6 7.89 16.42 12.33
CA LEU A 6 8.44 15.24 13.02
C LEU A 6 9.83 15.59 13.57
N ASP A 7 10.06 15.31 14.84
CA ASP A 7 11.41 15.39 15.40
C ASP A 7 12.22 14.12 15.07
N GLU A 8 13.48 14.09 15.43
CA GLU A 8 14.38 12.98 15.18
C GLU A 8 13.89 11.69 15.83
N ILE A 9 13.38 11.77 17.06
CA ILE A 9 12.86 10.60 17.80
C ILE A 9 11.61 10.04 17.12
N ASP A 10 10.71 10.89 16.64
CA ASP A 10 9.50 10.47 15.92
C ASP A 10 9.87 9.72 14.63
N ARG A 11 10.87 10.21 13.90
CA ARG A 11 11.37 9.53 12.69
C ARG A 11 12.01 8.17 13.02
N MET A 12 12.81 8.11 14.10
CA MET A 12 13.37 6.84 14.56
C MET A 12 12.28 5.84 14.95
N ILE A 13 11.24 6.27 15.67
CA ILE A 13 10.08 5.44 16.02
C ILE A 13 9.42 4.88 14.75
N LEU A 14 9.17 5.74 13.76
CA LEU A 14 8.55 5.31 12.49
C LEU A 14 9.43 4.30 11.73
N ALA A 15 10.74 4.54 11.66
CA ALA A 15 11.68 3.64 11.00
C ALA A 15 11.74 2.26 11.68
N GLU A 16 11.81 2.21 13.00
CA GLU A 16 11.83 0.97 13.77
C GLU A 16 10.52 0.19 13.64
N LEU A 17 9.36 0.87 13.72
CA LEU A 17 8.06 0.22 13.57
C LEU A 17 7.79 -0.21 12.12
N GLN A 18 8.34 0.47 11.12
CA GLN A 18 8.28 0.01 9.73
C GLN A 18 9.08 -1.28 9.53
N ALA A 19 10.24 -1.41 10.21
CA ALA A 19 11.08 -2.61 10.13
C ALA A 19 10.49 -3.78 10.93
N ASP A 20 9.91 -3.53 12.10
CA ASP A 20 9.25 -4.54 12.93
C ASP A 20 8.03 -3.98 13.66
N GLY A 21 6.87 -4.10 13.05
CA GLY A 21 5.59 -3.66 13.63
C GLY A 21 5.12 -4.47 14.84
N ARG A 22 5.80 -5.57 15.22
CA ARG A 22 5.49 -6.37 16.41
C ARG A 22 6.33 -6.00 17.63
N MET A 23 7.26 -5.08 17.47
CA MET A 23 8.13 -4.63 18.55
C MET A 23 7.33 -4.13 19.75
N THR A 24 7.75 -4.53 20.96
CA THR A 24 7.12 -4.01 22.17
C THR A 24 7.51 -2.54 22.40
N ASN A 25 6.62 -1.77 23.05
CA ASN A 25 6.94 -0.38 23.38
C ASN A 25 8.20 -0.23 24.23
N VAL A 26 8.50 -1.22 25.09
CA VAL A 26 9.72 -1.21 25.92
C VAL A 26 10.97 -1.36 25.06
N GLU A 27 10.93 -2.26 24.09
CA GLU A 27 12.02 -2.47 23.15
C GLU A 27 12.20 -1.25 22.23
N LEU A 28 11.11 -0.75 21.68
CA LEU A 28 11.12 0.46 20.83
C LEU A 28 11.75 1.64 21.60
N ALA A 29 11.29 1.90 22.81
CA ALA A 29 11.83 2.97 23.68
C ALA A 29 13.33 2.85 23.89
N LYS A 30 13.81 1.62 24.12
CA LYS A 30 15.25 1.34 24.26
C LYS A 30 16.02 1.63 22.97
N ARG A 31 15.48 1.28 21.80
CA ARG A 31 16.13 1.51 20.51
C ARG A 31 16.22 3.00 20.16
N VAL A 32 15.16 3.75 20.46
CA VAL A 32 15.12 5.20 20.18
C VAL A 32 15.69 6.06 21.32
N GLY A 33 16.23 5.45 22.37
CA GLY A 33 16.97 6.14 23.43
C GLY A 33 16.12 6.94 24.42
N ILE A 34 14.83 6.57 24.63
CA ILE A 34 13.94 7.23 25.58
C ILE A 34 13.30 6.22 26.53
N SER A 35 12.60 6.69 27.57
CA SER A 35 11.85 5.80 28.46
C SER A 35 10.50 5.37 27.84
N ALA A 36 9.96 4.24 28.28
CA ALA A 36 8.76 3.64 27.70
C ALA A 36 7.48 4.51 27.77
N PRO A 37 7.18 5.27 28.85
CA PRO A 37 5.98 6.11 28.88
C PRO A 37 5.97 7.22 27.82
N PRO A 38 7.00 8.04 27.63
CA PRO A 38 7.02 9.03 26.56
C PRO A 38 7.06 8.39 25.17
N CYS A 39 7.70 7.23 24.99
CA CYS A 39 7.67 6.49 23.74
C CYS A 39 6.24 6.12 23.36
N LEU A 40 5.48 5.50 24.26
CA LEU A 40 4.08 5.14 24.02
C LEU A 40 3.22 6.36 23.65
N ARG A 41 3.43 7.49 24.33
CA ARG A 41 2.70 8.72 24.01
C ARG A 41 3.00 9.21 22.59
N ARG A 42 4.28 9.15 22.17
CA ARG A 42 4.68 9.53 20.80
C ARG A 42 4.06 8.59 19.76
N VAL A 43 4.12 7.28 19.97
CA VAL A 43 3.48 6.30 19.06
C VAL A 43 2.00 6.62 18.88
N ARG A 44 1.24 6.83 19.96
CA ARG A 44 -0.18 7.22 19.87
C ARG A 44 -0.40 8.52 19.11
N THR A 45 0.46 9.51 19.34
CA THR A 45 0.37 10.77 18.59
C THR A 45 0.61 10.55 17.08
N LEU A 46 1.56 9.70 16.70
CA LEU A 46 1.83 9.36 15.30
C LEU A 46 0.69 8.55 14.66
N GLU A 47 0.02 7.71 15.42
CA GLU A 47 -1.21 7.00 15.02
C GLU A 47 -2.37 7.99 14.82
N ASP A 48 -2.65 8.84 15.82
CA ASP A 48 -3.72 9.83 15.77
C ASP A 48 -3.55 10.85 14.63
N GLN A 49 -2.30 11.19 14.31
CA GLN A 49 -1.97 12.10 13.22
C GLN A 49 -1.93 11.41 11.83
N GLY A 50 -2.10 10.09 11.78
CA GLY A 50 -2.14 9.31 10.55
C GLY A 50 -0.80 9.03 9.90
N TYR A 51 0.34 9.26 10.59
CA TYR A 51 1.65 8.81 10.13
C TYR A 51 1.73 7.28 10.13
N ILE A 52 1.16 6.64 11.16
CA ILE A 52 0.98 5.20 11.24
C ILE A 52 -0.49 4.91 10.88
N ARG A 53 -0.73 4.28 9.75
CA ARG A 53 -2.07 3.94 9.28
C ARG A 53 -2.58 2.59 9.79
N GLY A 54 -1.70 1.76 10.33
CA GLY A 54 -2.02 0.45 10.86
C GLY A 54 -0.80 -0.47 10.90
N TYR A 55 -1.02 -1.66 11.47
CA TYR A 55 -0.03 -2.73 11.57
C TYR A 55 -0.61 -3.97 10.91
N HIS A 56 0.10 -4.53 9.96
CA HIS A 56 -0.35 -5.69 9.20
C HIS A 56 0.72 -6.76 9.17
N ALA A 57 0.30 -8.03 9.29
CA ALA A 57 1.19 -9.14 9.00
C ALA A 57 1.43 -9.20 7.48
N ASP A 58 2.67 -9.36 7.09
CA ASP A 58 3.03 -9.74 5.72
C ASP A 58 2.84 -11.25 5.61
N ILE A 59 1.90 -11.67 4.75
CA ILE A 59 1.49 -13.06 4.59
C ILE A 59 1.89 -13.51 3.18
N ASP A 60 2.67 -14.59 3.10
CA ASP A 60 2.98 -15.19 1.81
C ASP A 60 1.70 -15.78 1.20
N PRO A 61 1.21 -15.21 0.08
CA PRO A 61 -0.02 -15.69 -0.55
C PRO A 61 0.10 -17.13 -1.06
N ARG A 62 1.30 -17.59 -1.42
CA ARG A 62 1.54 -18.95 -1.94
C ARG A 62 1.30 -20.01 -0.89
N GLU A 63 1.67 -19.74 0.37
CA GLU A 63 1.40 -20.64 1.50
C GLU A 63 -0.10 -20.83 1.76
N LEU A 64 -0.93 -19.91 1.26
CA LEU A 64 -2.39 -19.99 1.32
C LEU A 64 -3.03 -20.45 -0.02
N GLY A 65 -2.20 -20.91 -0.97
CA GLY A 65 -2.69 -21.40 -2.27
C GLY A 65 -3.08 -20.31 -3.26
N PHE A 66 -2.59 -19.06 -3.09
CA PHE A 66 -2.76 -17.98 -4.06
C PHE A 66 -1.51 -17.88 -4.93
N GLU A 67 -1.50 -18.60 -6.04
CA GLU A 67 -0.32 -18.78 -6.88
C GLU A 67 -0.18 -17.71 -7.98
N VAL A 68 -1.24 -16.95 -8.25
CA VAL A 68 -1.30 -16.02 -9.37
C VAL A 68 -1.37 -14.58 -8.89
N GLN A 69 -0.38 -13.80 -9.28
CA GLN A 69 -0.38 -12.36 -9.13
C GLN A 69 -0.35 -11.70 -10.51
N VAL A 70 -1.23 -10.73 -10.73
CA VAL A 70 -1.39 -10.03 -12.01
C VAL A 70 -1.48 -8.54 -11.79
N PHE A 71 -0.79 -7.76 -12.61
CA PHE A 71 -1.09 -6.35 -12.78
C PHE A 71 -2.03 -6.17 -13.97
N ALA A 72 -3.20 -5.56 -13.71
CA ALA A 72 -4.17 -5.20 -14.73
C ALA A 72 -4.17 -3.69 -14.92
N MET A 73 -3.85 -3.24 -16.11
CA MET A 73 -3.89 -1.84 -16.53
C MET A 73 -5.22 -1.58 -17.22
N VAL A 74 -6.00 -0.65 -16.70
CA VAL A 74 -7.38 -0.37 -17.10
C VAL A 74 -7.47 1.02 -17.71
N GLY A 75 -8.03 1.09 -18.92
CA GLY A 75 -8.45 2.34 -19.55
C GLY A 75 -9.95 2.48 -19.52
N LEU A 76 -10.44 3.66 -19.17
CA LEU A 76 -11.85 4.00 -19.13
C LEU A 76 -12.29 4.72 -20.42
N VAL A 77 -13.58 4.66 -20.72
CA VAL A 77 -14.20 5.42 -21.84
C VAL A 77 -14.30 6.90 -21.47
N SER A 78 -14.63 7.21 -20.21
CA SER A 78 -14.76 8.56 -19.67
C SER A 78 -13.91 8.73 -18.44
N GLN A 79 -13.20 9.86 -18.36
CA GLN A 79 -12.36 10.28 -17.24
C GLN A 79 -13.05 11.37 -16.40
N ALA A 80 -14.38 11.50 -16.48
CA ALA A 80 -15.11 12.38 -15.61
C ALA A 80 -14.98 11.92 -14.15
N GLU A 81 -14.88 12.85 -13.20
CA GLU A 81 -14.65 12.55 -11.78
C GLU A 81 -15.66 11.54 -11.22
N ALA A 82 -16.93 11.63 -11.64
CA ALA A 82 -17.95 10.67 -11.24
C ALA A 82 -17.66 9.24 -11.72
N ASP A 83 -17.12 9.09 -12.93
CA ASP A 83 -16.79 7.80 -13.53
C ASP A 83 -15.54 7.19 -12.88
N LEU A 84 -14.54 8.02 -12.61
CA LEU A 84 -13.33 7.62 -11.87
C LEU A 84 -13.69 7.12 -10.47
N SER A 85 -14.45 7.90 -9.71
CA SER A 85 -14.90 7.54 -8.37
C SER A 85 -15.79 6.28 -8.35
N ALA A 86 -16.64 6.11 -9.37
CA ALA A 86 -17.48 4.91 -9.51
C ALA A 86 -16.63 3.66 -9.73
N PHE A 87 -15.58 3.74 -10.55
CA PHE A 87 -14.65 2.63 -10.77
C PHE A 87 -13.86 2.29 -9.49
N GLU A 88 -13.33 3.29 -8.79
CA GLU A 88 -12.66 3.09 -7.49
C GLU A 88 -13.58 2.41 -6.46
N GLY A 89 -14.85 2.82 -6.43
CA GLY A 89 -15.87 2.21 -5.57
C GLY A 89 -16.08 0.72 -5.87
N ARG A 90 -16.05 0.33 -7.16
CA ARG A 90 -16.12 -1.08 -7.58
C ARG A 90 -14.89 -1.87 -7.17
N CYS A 91 -13.69 -1.29 -7.35
CA CYS A 91 -12.42 -1.94 -6.96
C CYS A 91 -12.41 -2.31 -5.47
N LYS A 92 -13.01 -1.50 -4.60
CA LYS A 92 -13.14 -1.81 -3.17
C LYS A 92 -13.99 -3.07 -2.88
N GLY A 93 -14.91 -3.42 -3.78
CA GLY A 93 -15.76 -4.60 -3.66
C GLY A 93 -15.14 -5.88 -4.24
N TRP A 94 -14.08 -5.79 -5.04
CA TRP A 94 -13.47 -6.94 -5.69
C TRP A 94 -12.39 -7.58 -4.82
N SER A 95 -12.67 -8.76 -4.29
CA SER A 95 -11.78 -9.46 -3.34
C SER A 95 -10.41 -9.80 -3.91
N LEU A 96 -10.32 -10.07 -5.21
CA LEU A 96 -9.05 -10.37 -5.88
C LEU A 96 -8.18 -9.13 -6.09
N VAL A 97 -8.76 -7.92 -6.07
CA VAL A 97 -8.02 -6.67 -6.18
C VAL A 97 -7.44 -6.30 -4.81
N ARG A 98 -6.13 -6.28 -4.73
CA ARG A 98 -5.40 -5.94 -3.49
C ARG A 98 -4.93 -4.49 -3.45
N GLU A 99 -4.66 -3.92 -4.63
CA GLU A 99 -4.29 -2.52 -4.79
C GLU A 99 -4.97 -1.95 -6.03
N CYS A 100 -5.38 -0.69 -5.95
CA CYS A 100 -5.94 0.08 -7.06
C CYS A 100 -5.33 1.48 -7.01
N HIS A 101 -4.64 1.86 -8.06
CA HIS A 101 -4.01 3.17 -8.17
C HIS A 101 -4.46 3.84 -9.46
N MET A 102 -4.94 5.09 -9.33
CA MET A 102 -5.16 5.97 -10.48
C MET A 102 -3.80 6.47 -10.98
N LEU A 103 -3.62 6.45 -12.28
CA LEU A 103 -2.37 6.83 -12.94
C LEU A 103 -2.55 8.09 -13.78
N ASN A 104 -1.44 8.78 -13.98
CA ASN A 104 -1.34 9.83 -14.99
C ASN A 104 -0.59 9.25 -16.19
N GLY A 105 -1.29 8.96 -17.29
CA GLY A 105 -0.66 8.38 -18.48
C GLY A 105 -1.65 7.76 -19.46
N GLU A 106 -1.21 6.76 -20.25
CA GLU A 106 -2.02 6.08 -21.26
C GLU A 106 -3.17 5.25 -20.68
N VAL A 107 -3.07 4.84 -19.44
CA VAL A 107 -4.09 4.05 -18.74
C VAL A 107 -4.52 4.80 -17.50
N ASP A 108 -5.78 4.64 -17.11
CA ASP A 108 -6.36 5.37 -15.99
C ASP A 108 -6.06 4.72 -14.65
N PHE A 109 -6.04 3.38 -14.60
CA PHE A 109 -5.79 2.63 -13.37
C PHE A 109 -4.82 1.47 -13.56
N ILE A 110 -4.08 1.17 -12.50
CA ILE A 110 -3.38 -0.11 -12.34
C ILE A 110 -3.92 -0.82 -11.11
N LEU A 111 -4.25 -2.10 -11.28
CA LEU A 111 -4.73 -2.98 -10.24
C LEU A 111 -3.68 -4.06 -9.98
N LYS A 112 -3.37 -4.32 -8.70
CA LYS A 112 -2.67 -5.53 -8.28
C LYS A 112 -3.70 -6.56 -7.87
N CYS A 113 -3.78 -7.65 -8.61
CA CYS A 113 -4.70 -8.75 -8.36
C CYS A 113 -3.94 -9.98 -7.86
N VAL A 114 -4.54 -10.68 -6.89
CA VAL A 114 -4.01 -11.95 -6.36
C VAL A 114 -5.13 -12.98 -6.43
N ALA A 115 -4.87 -14.12 -7.07
CA ALA A 115 -5.84 -15.18 -7.29
C ALA A 115 -5.26 -16.56 -6.96
N PRO A 116 -6.11 -17.53 -6.57
CA PRO A 116 -5.64 -18.89 -6.32
C PRO A 116 -5.01 -19.52 -7.56
N ASP A 117 -5.61 -19.32 -8.71
CA ASP A 117 -5.18 -19.88 -9.99
C ASP A 117 -5.56 -18.98 -11.17
N LEU A 118 -5.02 -19.30 -12.34
CA LEU A 118 -5.25 -18.53 -13.56
C LEU A 118 -6.74 -18.59 -14.01
N ARG A 119 -7.46 -19.69 -13.75
CA ARG A 119 -8.88 -19.81 -14.09
C ARG A 119 -9.73 -18.85 -13.26
N SER A 120 -9.46 -18.76 -11.98
CA SER A 120 -10.14 -17.83 -11.06
C SER A 120 -9.89 -16.38 -11.47
N PHE A 121 -8.65 -16.04 -11.82
CA PHE A 121 -8.34 -14.72 -12.36
C PHE A 121 -9.05 -14.46 -13.70
N GLN A 122 -9.05 -15.40 -14.61
CA GLN A 122 -9.70 -15.27 -15.91
C GLN A 122 -11.22 -15.06 -15.77
N ARG A 123 -11.86 -15.76 -14.85
CA ARG A 123 -13.29 -15.56 -14.55
C ARG A 123 -13.54 -14.13 -14.03
N PHE A 124 -12.77 -13.66 -13.06
CA PHE A 124 -12.84 -12.28 -12.58
C PHE A 124 -12.63 -11.26 -13.70
N LEU A 125 -11.62 -11.48 -14.53
CA LEU A 125 -11.34 -10.61 -15.68
C LEU A 125 -12.54 -10.49 -16.61
N THR A 126 -13.19 -11.62 -16.94
CA THR A 126 -14.28 -11.65 -17.92
C THR A 126 -15.62 -11.22 -17.32
N GLU A 127 -15.94 -11.71 -16.13
CA GLU A 127 -17.28 -11.51 -15.54
C GLU A 127 -17.41 -10.21 -14.76
N GLU A 128 -16.31 -9.68 -14.22
CA GLU A 128 -16.33 -8.51 -13.36
C GLU A 128 -15.58 -7.32 -13.96
N LEU A 129 -14.29 -7.47 -14.28
CA LEU A 129 -13.45 -6.34 -14.65
C LEU A 129 -13.77 -5.78 -16.04
N THR A 130 -13.78 -6.64 -17.08
CA THR A 130 -14.03 -6.17 -18.46
C THR A 130 -15.52 -5.91 -18.72
N SER A 131 -16.43 -6.48 -17.93
CA SER A 131 -17.87 -6.20 -17.98
C SER A 131 -18.29 -4.98 -17.17
N ALA A 132 -17.37 -4.38 -16.39
CA ALA A 132 -17.68 -3.21 -15.60
C ALA A 132 -18.01 -2.00 -16.48
N PRO A 133 -19.05 -1.21 -16.13
CA PRO A 133 -19.39 0.00 -16.85
C PRO A 133 -18.19 0.95 -16.97
N ASN A 134 -18.08 1.62 -18.10
CA ASN A 134 -17.03 2.57 -18.43
C ASN A 134 -15.64 1.98 -18.65
N VAL A 135 -15.42 0.67 -18.55
CA VAL A 135 -14.14 0.05 -18.91
C VAL A 135 -14.03 -0.05 -20.42
N ALA A 136 -13.02 0.60 -21.00
CA ALA A 136 -12.75 0.60 -22.44
C ALA A 136 -11.74 -0.48 -22.81
N SER A 137 -10.72 -0.68 -21.99
CA SER A 137 -9.65 -1.62 -22.26
C SER A 137 -9.02 -2.16 -20.99
N VAL A 138 -8.54 -3.40 -21.05
CA VAL A 138 -7.75 -4.00 -19.98
C VAL A 138 -6.54 -4.71 -20.59
N LYS A 139 -5.35 -4.36 -20.11
CA LYS A 139 -4.10 -5.07 -20.41
C LYS A 139 -3.62 -5.75 -19.15
N THR A 140 -3.29 -7.03 -19.20
CA THR A 140 -2.85 -7.79 -18.02
C THR A 140 -1.41 -8.26 -18.16
N SER A 141 -0.67 -8.24 -17.04
CA SER A 141 0.68 -8.75 -16.94
C SER A 141 0.80 -9.70 -15.75
N LEU A 142 1.07 -10.96 -16.04
CA LEU A 142 1.32 -11.97 -15.02
C LEU A 142 2.69 -11.76 -14.39
N VAL A 143 2.76 -11.74 -13.07
CA VAL A 143 4.02 -11.65 -12.34
C VAL A 143 4.69 -13.01 -12.35
N ILE A 144 5.85 -13.10 -12.98
CA ILE A 144 6.65 -14.33 -13.02
C ILE A 144 7.47 -14.48 -11.73
N ARG A 145 8.01 -13.37 -11.23
CA ARG A 145 8.86 -13.34 -10.04
C ARG A 145 8.88 -11.95 -9.42
N GLY A 146 8.69 -11.87 -8.10
CA GLY A 146 9.00 -10.68 -7.31
C GLY A 146 10.50 -10.62 -7.04
N ALA A 147 11.11 -9.47 -7.25
CA ALA A 147 12.52 -9.24 -6.97
C ALA A 147 12.72 -8.39 -5.71
N LYS A 148 11.76 -7.53 -5.38
CA LYS A 148 11.77 -6.65 -4.21
C LYS A 148 10.34 -6.33 -3.82
N ASP A 149 10.05 -6.45 -2.52
CA ASP A 149 8.79 -6.04 -1.91
C ASP A 149 9.09 -5.53 -0.50
N GLU A 150 9.37 -4.23 -0.40
CA GLU A 150 9.67 -3.56 0.87
C GLU A 150 8.53 -2.58 1.19
N PRO A 151 7.89 -2.70 2.35
CA PRO A 151 6.79 -1.82 2.73
C PRO A 151 7.28 -0.41 3.09
N GLY A 152 6.37 0.55 2.98
CA GLY A 152 6.53 1.89 3.52
C GLY A 152 7.40 2.83 2.68
N VAL A 153 8.29 3.56 3.33
CA VAL A 153 9.11 4.63 2.73
C VAL A 153 10.60 4.44 3.00
N PRO A 154 11.49 4.89 2.11
CA PRO A 154 12.93 4.81 2.33
C PRO A 154 13.38 5.91 3.32
N PHE A 155 13.55 5.56 4.59
CA PHE A 155 13.96 6.51 5.64
C PHE A 155 15.36 7.09 5.43
N ASP A 156 16.27 6.36 4.82
CA ASP A 156 17.59 6.83 4.42
C ASP A 156 17.53 8.03 3.46
N VAL A 157 16.61 7.99 2.51
CA VAL A 157 16.35 9.11 1.59
C VAL A 157 15.74 10.31 2.32
N LEU A 158 14.84 10.07 3.28
CA LEU A 158 14.25 11.12 4.10
C LEU A 158 15.32 11.85 4.92
N GLU A 159 16.17 11.10 5.62
CA GLU A 159 17.25 11.68 6.43
C GLU A 159 18.28 12.45 5.59
N ALA A 160 18.67 11.91 4.43
CA ALA A 160 19.57 12.60 3.51
C ALA A 160 18.98 13.92 2.97
N ARG A 161 17.66 14.01 2.82
CA ARG A 161 16.98 15.25 2.43
C ARG A 161 16.99 16.27 3.55
N LEU A 162 16.63 15.86 4.76
CA LEU A 162 16.59 16.76 5.93
C LEU A 162 17.96 17.32 6.28
N ALA A 163 19.02 16.54 6.13
CA ALA A 163 20.41 16.99 6.34
C ALA A 163 20.86 18.09 5.36
N LYS A 164 20.23 18.20 4.18
CA LYS A 164 20.51 19.25 3.20
C LYS A 164 19.71 20.54 3.43
N GLU A 165 18.60 20.43 4.17
CA GLU A 165 17.70 21.55 4.48
C GLU A 165 18.05 22.22 5.83
N ALA A 166 18.95 21.62 6.62
CA ALA A 166 19.44 22.12 7.92
C ALA A 166 20.71 22.94 7.79
#